data_1c28139d247fb3a43e433b5008289cb0
#
_entry.id   1c28139d247fb3a43e433b5008289cb0
#
_cell.length_a   1.000
_cell.length_b   1.000
_cell.length_c   1.000
_cell.angle_alpha   90.00
_cell.angle_beta   90.00
_cell.angle_gamma   90.00
#
_symmetry.space_group_name_H-M   'P 1'
#
loop_
_entity.id
_entity.type
_entity.pdbx_description
1 polymer ?
#
loop_
_entity_poly.entity_id
_entity_poly.type
_entity_poly.pdbx_seq_one_letter_code
_entity_poly.pdbx_strand_id
1 'polypeptide(L)'
;MIRVKELHSYILFPLALFYWGIVYWRNLFYNFNFFISHKVNSQVISVGNITLGGTGKTPAVIFLASLLTKVGKKVAILSRGYGRQTKGLLLVSRGDGLRCQWEDCGDEPYMISEKLPNLPIVVDENRYRGSLYLENNFDLDIIILDDGFQHRSLHRDLDIVLIDGEDNLNDHKLLPYGILREPWNNIKRANAIMVTKKKPGPLLKRRIEEISLPSIETRFSPVLRYSDKNTEVKKV
;
A
#
# COMPACT_ATOMS: atom_id res chain seq x y z
N MET A 1 -33.55 25.52 -9.20
CA MET A 1 -32.99 25.02 -7.92
C MET A 1 -31.92 23.99 -8.26
N ILE A 2 -30.61 24.37 -8.19
CA ILE A 2 -29.48 23.49 -8.49
C ILE A 2 -29.46 22.38 -7.41
N ARG A 3 -29.48 21.12 -7.84
CA ARG A 3 -29.42 19.99 -6.88
C ARG A 3 -28.09 20.05 -6.14
N VAL A 4 -28.08 19.73 -4.86
CA VAL A 4 -26.87 19.74 -4.00
C VAL A 4 -25.72 18.96 -4.62
N LYS A 5 -26.00 17.86 -5.34
CA LYS A 5 -24.99 17.07 -6.10
C LYS A 5 -24.34 17.86 -7.24
N GLU A 6 -25.08 18.75 -7.89
CA GLU A 6 -24.54 19.59 -8.99
C GLU A 6 -23.62 20.68 -8.42
N LEU A 7 -24.01 21.30 -7.31
CA LEU A 7 -23.20 22.32 -6.64
C LEU A 7 -21.84 21.76 -6.17
N HIS A 8 -21.83 20.57 -5.60
CA HIS A 8 -20.58 19.86 -5.25
C HIS A 8 -19.71 19.61 -6.48
N SER A 9 -20.31 19.26 -7.61
CA SER A 9 -19.58 19.03 -8.87
C SER A 9 -18.86 20.29 -9.35
N TYR A 10 -19.52 21.45 -9.31
CA TYR A 10 -18.92 22.73 -9.75
C TYR A 10 -17.73 23.18 -8.89
N ILE A 11 -17.71 22.82 -7.60
CA ILE A 11 -16.61 23.17 -6.70
C ILE A 11 -15.49 22.11 -6.74
N LEU A 12 -15.85 20.83 -6.70
CA LEU A 12 -14.87 19.75 -6.61
C LEU A 12 -14.12 19.49 -7.92
N PHE A 13 -14.74 19.74 -9.07
CA PHE A 13 -14.10 19.53 -10.36
C PHE A 13 -12.88 20.46 -10.59
N PRO A 14 -12.96 21.80 -10.38
CA PRO A 14 -11.78 22.66 -10.48
C PRO A 14 -10.67 22.28 -9.49
N LEU A 15 -11.02 21.87 -8.27
CA LEU A 15 -10.04 21.39 -7.28
C LEU A 15 -9.37 20.09 -7.75
N ALA A 16 -10.11 19.18 -8.35
CA ALA A 16 -9.54 17.96 -8.92
C ALA A 16 -8.62 18.25 -10.11
N LEU A 17 -8.93 19.25 -10.92
CA LEU A 17 -8.06 19.69 -12.03
C LEU A 17 -6.75 20.29 -11.48
N PHE A 18 -6.83 21.11 -10.45
CA PHE A 18 -5.64 21.66 -9.78
C PHE A 18 -4.79 20.53 -9.16
N TYR A 19 -5.43 19.60 -8.45
CA TYR A 19 -4.77 18.42 -7.89
C TYR A 19 -4.11 17.55 -8.99
N TRP A 20 -4.80 17.36 -10.12
CA TRP A 20 -4.23 16.69 -11.29
C TRP A 20 -2.94 17.38 -11.75
N GLY A 21 -2.93 18.70 -11.85
CA GLY A 21 -1.74 19.46 -12.23
C GLY A 21 -0.56 19.20 -11.28
N ILE A 22 -0.80 19.22 -9.97
CA ILE A 22 0.24 18.90 -8.95
C ILE A 22 0.79 17.49 -9.14
N VAL A 23 -0.09 16.50 -9.27
CA VAL A 23 0.30 15.10 -9.47
C VAL A 23 1.05 14.91 -10.79
N TYR A 24 0.58 15.55 -11.86
CA TYR A 24 1.22 15.52 -13.17
C TYR A 24 2.65 16.07 -13.13
N TRP A 25 2.86 17.29 -12.62
CA TRP A 25 4.18 17.90 -12.52
C TRP A 25 5.11 17.12 -11.59
N ARG A 26 4.62 16.67 -10.44
CA ARG A 26 5.39 15.80 -9.55
C ARG A 26 5.90 14.56 -10.28
N ASN A 27 5.04 13.87 -10.99
CA ASN A 27 5.41 12.66 -11.71
C ASN A 27 6.35 12.94 -12.87
N LEU A 28 6.17 14.06 -13.56
CA LEU A 28 7.05 14.52 -14.62
C LEU A 28 8.48 14.76 -14.09
N PHE A 29 8.62 15.45 -12.95
CA PHE A 29 9.92 15.72 -12.33
C PHE A 29 10.64 14.43 -11.92
N TYR A 30 9.93 13.43 -11.43
CA TYR A 30 10.53 12.11 -11.20
C TYR A 30 10.93 11.41 -12.50
N ASN A 31 10.13 11.50 -13.57
CA ASN A 31 10.43 10.86 -14.84
C ASN A 31 11.66 11.45 -15.52
N PHE A 32 11.88 12.75 -15.36
CA PHE A 32 13.08 13.44 -15.87
C PHE A 32 14.25 13.48 -14.88
N ASN A 33 14.16 12.75 -13.75
CA ASN A 33 15.19 12.71 -12.70
C ASN A 33 15.51 14.07 -12.05
N PHE A 34 14.60 15.06 -12.14
CA PHE A 34 14.72 16.28 -11.34
C PHE A 34 14.53 16.01 -9.85
N PHE A 35 13.65 15.08 -9.51
CA PHE A 35 13.52 14.56 -8.16
C PHE A 35 14.31 13.26 -8.03
N ILE A 36 15.15 13.19 -7.02
CA ILE A 36 16.02 12.05 -6.79
C ILE A 36 15.21 10.88 -6.23
N SER A 37 15.39 9.71 -6.81
CA SER A 37 14.95 8.43 -6.25
C SER A 37 16.16 7.73 -5.65
N HIS A 38 16.20 7.64 -4.32
CA HIS A 38 17.32 7.03 -3.59
C HIS A 38 17.25 5.50 -3.69
N LYS A 39 18.39 4.85 -3.81
CA LYS A 39 18.50 3.39 -3.75
C LYS A 39 19.06 2.96 -2.40
N VAL A 40 18.69 1.77 -1.99
CA VAL A 40 19.25 1.02 -0.87
C VAL A 40 19.78 -0.33 -1.39
N ASN A 41 20.51 -1.08 -0.57
CA ASN A 41 21.13 -2.34 -1.01
C ASN A 41 20.12 -3.49 -1.05
N SER A 42 19.19 -3.51 -0.10
CA SER A 42 18.10 -4.50 -0.06
C SER A 42 17.13 -4.31 -1.23
N GLN A 43 16.54 -5.38 -1.73
CA GLN A 43 15.46 -5.28 -2.69
C GLN A 43 14.24 -4.63 -2.06
N VAL A 44 13.65 -3.66 -2.75
CA VAL A 44 12.47 -2.93 -2.27
C VAL A 44 11.24 -3.35 -3.05
N ILE A 45 10.28 -3.96 -2.37
CA ILE A 45 8.97 -4.32 -2.93
C ILE A 45 7.92 -3.37 -2.38
N SER A 46 7.26 -2.64 -3.25
CA SER A 46 6.17 -1.75 -2.85
C SER A 46 4.82 -2.43 -3.06
N VAL A 47 3.99 -2.37 -2.04
CA VAL A 47 2.57 -2.74 -2.09
C VAL A 47 1.77 -1.48 -1.86
N GLY A 48 0.99 -1.08 -2.85
CA GLY A 48 0.24 0.17 -2.77
C GLY A 48 -1.02 0.14 -3.62
N ASN A 49 -1.71 1.26 -3.69
CA ASN A 49 -2.91 1.42 -4.53
C ASN A 49 -3.00 2.84 -5.08
N ILE A 50 -3.90 3.07 -6.02
CA ILE A 50 -4.16 4.40 -6.59
C ILE A 50 -5.50 4.99 -6.14
N THR A 51 -6.33 4.25 -5.41
CA THR A 51 -7.62 4.69 -4.91
C THR A 51 -7.56 5.03 -3.43
N LEU A 52 -8.45 5.88 -2.95
CA LEU A 52 -8.73 5.99 -1.52
C LEU A 52 -9.56 4.78 -1.08
N GLY A 53 -9.37 4.36 0.18
CA GLY A 53 -10.13 3.29 0.78
C GLY A 53 -9.32 2.03 1.06
N GLY A 54 -9.98 1.08 1.66
CA GLY A 54 -9.39 -0.20 2.08
C GLY A 54 -9.30 -1.20 0.93
N THR A 55 -8.29 -1.11 0.08
CA THR A 55 -8.05 -2.05 -1.03
C THR A 55 -7.41 -3.37 -0.60
N GLY A 56 -7.28 -3.63 0.71
CA GLY A 56 -6.64 -4.85 1.21
C GLY A 56 -5.11 -4.81 1.21
N LYS A 57 -4.49 -3.62 1.30
CA LYS A 57 -3.01 -3.49 1.38
C LYS A 57 -2.41 -4.30 2.52
N THR A 58 -2.88 -4.09 3.73
CA THR A 58 -2.34 -4.76 4.92
C THR A 58 -2.38 -6.29 4.83
N PRO A 59 -3.51 -6.93 4.46
CA PRO A 59 -3.52 -8.36 4.18
C PRO A 59 -2.56 -8.79 3.07
N ALA A 60 -2.39 -7.99 2.01
CA ALA A 60 -1.47 -8.30 0.92
C ALA A 60 -0.01 -8.23 1.38
N VAL A 61 0.36 -7.22 2.19
CA VAL A 61 1.69 -7.09 2.81
C VAL A 61 1.97 -8.30 3.71
N ILE A 62 1.03 -8.68 4.59
CA ILE A 62 1.16 -9.84 5.46
C ILE A 62 1.34 -11.13 4.66
N PHE A 63 0.54 -11.32 3.61
CA PHE A 63 0.63 -12.49 2.73
C PHE A 63 1.99 -12.55 2.04
N LEU A 64 2.42 -11.46 1.42
CA LEU A 64 3.69 -11.39 0.69
C LEU A 64 4.89 -11.60 1.63
N ALA A 65 4.90 -10.93 2.79
CA ALA A 65 5.95 -11.10 3.80
C ALA A 65 6.02 -12.54 4.28
N SER A 66 4.88 -13.17 4.59
CA SER A 66 4.82 -14.58 4.99
C SER A 66 5.33 -15.52 3.89
N LEU A 67 4.99 -15.26 2.63
CA LEU A 67 5.43 -16.07 1.50
C LEU A 67 6.95 -15.98 1.33
N LEU A 68 7.50 -14.77 1.34
CA LEU A 68 8.94 -14.54 1.18
C LEU A 68 9.75 -15.13 2.33
N THR A 69 9.27 -15.01 3.55
CA THR A 69 9.91 -15.61 4.72
C THR A 69 9.90 -17.15 4.64
N LYS A 70 8.81 -17.76 4.16
CA LYS A 70 8.73 -19.22 3.98
C LYS A 70 9.74 -19.75 2.96
N VAL A 71 10.13 -18.97 1.96
CA VAL A 71 11.17 -19.33 0.99
C VAL A 71 12.58 -18.92 1.45
N GLY A 72 12.74 -18.58 2.74
CA GLY A 72 14.04 -18.33 3.36
C GLY A 72 14.58 -16.91 3.17
N LYS A 73 13.77 -15.95 2.69
CA LYS A 73 14.19 -14.54 2.57
C LYS A 73 14.11 -13.82 3.90
N LYS A 74 15.09 -12.97 4.17
CA LYS A 74 15.14 -12.06 5.32
C LYS A 74 14.36 -10.79 4.97
N VAL A 75 13.17 -10.65 5.54
CA VAL A 75 12.21 -9.62 5.18
C VAL A 75 12.01 -8.63 6.32
N ALA A 76 11.95 -7.34 5.99
CA ALA A 76 11.46 -6.29 6.90
C ALA A 76 10.29 -5.53 6.27
N ILE A 77 9.49 -4.85 7.10
CA ILE A 77 8.37 -4.05 6.65
C ILE A 77 8.59 -2.59 7.05
N LEU A 78 8.36 -1.69 6.09
CA LEU A 78 8.42 -0.25 6.28
C LEU A 78 7.09 0.38 5.91
N SER A 79 6.39 0.93 6.90
CA SER A 79 5.13 1.65 6.71
C SER A 79 5.28 3.15 7.00
N ARG A 80 4.26 3.93 6.68
CA ARG A 80 4.18 5.34 7.05
C ARG A 80 3.76 5.54 8.51
N GLY A 81 2.96 4.60 9.02
CA GLY A 81 2.26 4.81 10.27
C GLY A 81 1.19 5.88 10.13
N TYR A 82 0.26 5.71 9.18
CA TYR A 82 -0.84 6.65 9.00
C TYR A 82 -1.68 6.75 10.27
N GLY A 83 -2.04 7.98 10.66
CA GLY A 83 -2.86 8.23 11.87
C GLY A 83 -2.11 8.15 13.21
N ARG A 84 -0.81 7.80 13.23
CA ARG A 84 -0.01 7.73 14.45
C ARG A 84 0.19 9.10 15.10
N GLN A 85 0.39 9.12 16.41
CA GLN A 85 0.67 10.34 17.17
C GLN A 85 2.15 10.74 17.12
N THR A 86 3.06 9.79 16.92
CA THR A 86 4.50 10.03 16.84
C THR A 86 4.92 10.54 15.47
N LYS A 87 6.13 11.12 15.39
CA LYS A 87 6.76 11.56 14.13
C LYS A 87 8.18 10.99 14.00
N GLY A 88 8.66 10.94 12.78
CA GLY A 88 9.99 10.41 12.49
C GLY A 88 10.04 8.88 12.54
N LEU A 89 11.24 8.35 12.68
CA LEU A 89 11.47 6.91 12.73
C LEU A 89 11.02 6.32 14.06
N LEU A 90 10.22 5.26 14.01
CA LEU A 90 9.86 4.44 15.18
C LEU A 90 10.01 2.96 14.84
N LEU A 91 10.72 2.23 15.69
CA LEU A 91 10.85 0.78 15.62
C LEU A 91 9.62 0.14 16.27
N VAL A 92 8.77 -0.50 15.46
CA VAL A 92 7.54 -1.18 15.92
C VAL A 92 7.85 -2.59 16.44
N SER A 93 8.73 -3.30 15.74
CA SER A 93 9.18 -4.66 16.12
C SER A 93 10.60 -4.89 15.63
N ARG A 94 11.41 -5.62 16.42
CA ARG A 94 12.72 -6.14 15.96
C ARG A 94 12.62 -7.55 15.36
N GLY A 95 11.45 -8.16 15.34
CA GLY A 95 11.27 -9.59 15.10
C GLY A 95 11.22 -10.41 16.40
N ASP A 96 11.01 -9.76 17.51
CA ASP A 96 10.86 -10.33 18.85
C ASP A 96 9.55 -9.90 19.53
N GLY A 97 8.60 -9.42 18.73
CA GLY A 97 7.29 -8.93 19.14
C GLY A 97 7.14 -7.42 19.08
N LEU A 98 5.96 -6.96 19.44
CA LEU A 98 5.53 -5.57 19.42
C LEU A 98 6.21 -4.75 20.53
N ARG A 99 6.66 -3.52 20.20
CA ARG A 99 7.41 -2.62 21.10
C ARG A 99 6.74 -1.28 21.37
N CYS A 100 5.57 -1.03 20.80
CA CYS A 100 4.83 0.23 20.93
C CYS A 100 3.34 -0.02 20.97
N GLN A 101 2.58 0.99 21.37
CA GLN A 101 1.12 0.95 21.30
C GLN A 101 0.63 1.35 19.90
N TRP A 102 -0.62 1.04 19.58
CA TRP A 102 -1.19 1.35 18.27
C TRP A 102 -1.25 2.86 17.99
N GLU A 103 -1.43 3.69 19.02
CA GLU A 103 -1.40 5.15 18.93
C GLU A 103 -0.05 5.68 18.46
N ASP A 104 1.05 4.99 18.84
CA ASP A 104 2.41 5.42 18.52
C ASP A 104 2.81 5.07 17.09
N CYS A 105 2.38 3.92 16.58
CA CYS A 105 2.81 3.40 15.28
C CYS A 105 1.72 3.44 14.21
N GLY A 106 0.44 3.54 14.59
CA GLY A 106 -0.72 3.46 13.71
C GLY A 106 -1.29 2.04 13.61
N ASP A 107 -2.58 1.95 13.28
CA ASP A 107 -3.34 0.70 13.28
C ASP A 107 -2.76 -0.37 12.35
N GLU A 108 -2.38 0.03 11.13
CA GLU A 108 -1.87 -0.93 10.13
C GLU A 108 -0.55 -1.56 10.54
N PRO A 109 0.52 -0.82 10.92
CA PRO A 109 1.78 -1.40 11.40
C PRO A 109 1.62 -2.22 12.68
N TYR A 110 0.74 -1.79 13.58
CA TYR A 110 0.40 -2.53 14.79
C TYR A 110 -0.16 -3.91 14.43
N MET A 111 -1.20 -3.97 13.59
CA MET A 111 -1.82 -5.20 13.13
C MET A 111 -0.85 -6.11 12.36
N ILE A 112 0.03 -5.52 11.54
CA ILE A 112 1.08 -6.29 10.84
C ILE A 112 2.02 -6.95 11.85
N SER A 113 2.44 -6.21 12.88
CA SER A 113 3.34 -6.73 13.93
C SER A 113 2.73 -7.88 14.73
N GLU A 114 1.44 -7.80 15.05
CA GLU A 114 0.73 -8.90 15.70
C GLU A 114 0.67 -10.17 14.84
N LYS A 115 0.53 -10.01 13.51
CA LYS A 115 0.45 -11.16 12.58
C LYS A 115 1.82 -11.71 12.19
N LEU A 116 2.85 -10.89 12.25
CA LEU A 116 4.22 -11.20 11.86
C LEU A 116 5.22 -10.83 12.98
N PRO A 117 5.11 -11.44 14.17
CA PRO A 117 5.89 -11.04 15.34
C PRO A 117 7.41 -11.26 15.15
N ASN A 118 7.79 -12.11 14.20
CA ASN A 118 9.20 -12.46 13.93
C ASN A 118 9.86 -11.58 12.88
N LEU A 119 9.19 -10.51 12.39
CA LEU A 119 9.76 -9.61 11.38
C LEU A 119 10.10 -8.24 11.97
N PRO A 120 11.22 -7.63 11.53
CA PRO A 120 11.48 -6.23 11.78
C PRO A 120 10.43 -5.35 11.09
N ILE A 121 9.85 -4.41 11.85
CA ILE A 121 8.86 -3.46 11.35
C ILE A 121 9.22 -2.07 11.83
N VAL A 122 9.29 -1.14 10.89
CA VAL A 122 9.60 0.27 11.15
C VAL A 122 8.52 1.14 10.53
N VAL A 123 8.21 2.24 11.18
CA VAL A 123 7.39 3.33 10.60
C VAL A 123 8.24 4.60 10.48
N ASP A 124 8.16 5.24 9.33
CA ASP A 124 8.81 6.51 9.04
C ASP A 124 8.11 7.22 7.88
N GLU A 125 7.89 8.54 7.96
CA GLU A 125 7.42 9.34 6.83
C GLU A 125 8.47 9.41 5.72
N ASN A 126 9.76 9.45 6.09
CA ASN A 126 10.89 9.38 5.17
C ASN A 126 11.29 7.91 4.95
N ARG A 127 10.77 7.33 3.86
CA ARG A 127 11.02 5.92 3.53
C ARG A 127 12.49 5.59 3.29
N TYR A 128 13.27 6.53 2.75
CA TYR A 128 14.70 6.34 2.56
C TYR A 128 15.43 6.22 3.89
N ARG A 129 15.16 7.13 4.84
CA ARG A 129 15.70 7.05 6.20
C ARG A 129 15.31 5.76 6.91
N GLY A 130 14.02 5.39 6.82
CA GLY A 130 13.54 4.14 7.40
C GLY A 130 14.20 2.89 6.79
N SER A 131 14.44 2.89 5.47
CA SER A 131 15.13 1.80 4.80
C SER A 131 16.60 1.69 5.22
N LEU A 132 17.32 2.81 5.32
CA LEU A 132 18.70 2.83 5.82
C LEU A 132 18.80 2.34 7.26
N TYR A 133 17.84 2.72 8.11
CA TYR A 133 17.80 2.21 9.49
C TYR A 133 17.63 0.69 9.51
N LEU A 134 16.74 0.16 8.69
CA LEU A 134 16.52 -1.28 8.58
C LEU A 134 17.79 -2.00 8.12
N GLU A 135 18.47 -1.53 7.07
CA GLU A 135 19.72 -2.14 6.57
C GLU A 135 20.86 -2.08 7.59
N ASN A 136 20.98 -0.98 8.33
CA ASN A 136 22.05 -0.82 9.31
C ASN A 136 21.86 -1.66 10.59
N ASN A 137 20.63 -2.09 10.87
CA ASN A 137 20.32 -2.80 12.11
C ASN A 137 19.92 -4.27 11.92
N PHE A 138 19.66 -4.70 10.68
CA PHE A 138 19.20 -6.04 10.36
C PHE A 138 19.87 -6.53 9.07
N ASP A 139 20.16 -7.81 9.01
CA ASP A 139 20.62 -8.49 7.80
C ASP A 139 19.40 -8.84 6.94
N LEU A 140 19.18 -8.11 5.85
CA LEU A 140 17.95 -8.14 5.05
C LEU A 140 18.21 -8.44 3.58
N ASP A 141 17.36 -9.26 2.98
CA ASP A 141 17.24 -9.42 1.54
C ASP A 141 16.23 -8.42 0.95
N ILE A 142 15.10 -8.23 1.65
CA ILE A 142 13.92 -7.54 1.10
C ILE A 142 13.31 -6.60 2.14
N ILE A 143 12.97 -5.39 1.69
CA ILE A 143 12.13 -4.43 2.43
C ILE A 143 10.78 -4.31 1.70
N ILE A 144 9.68 -4.62 2.38
CA ILE A 144 8.33 -4.41 1.85
C ILE A 144 7.83 -3.04 2.31
N LEU A 145 7.49 -2.17 1.35
CA LEU A 145 6.86 -0.88 1.61
C LEU A 145 5.34 -1.05 1.64
N ASP A 146 4.75 -0.76 2.78
CA ASP A 146 3.31 -0.61 2.90
C ASP A 146 2.87 0.79 2.47
N ASP A 147 1.86 0.86 1.59
CA ASP A 147 1.37 2.07 0.92
C ASP A 147 2.48 2.87 0.19
N GLY A 148 3.31 2.14 -0.57
CA GLY A 148 4.53 2.69 -1.18
C GLY A 148 4.36 3.30 -2.57
N PHE A 149 3.26 3.08 -3.31
CA PHE A 149 3.15 3.40 -4.74
C PHE A 149 3.34 4.87 -5.08
N GLN A 150 2.82 5.80 -4.26
CA GLN A 150 3.03 7.24 -4.44
C GLN A 150 4.40 7.73 -3.97
N HIS A 151 5.16 6.92 -3.21
CA HIS A 151 6.39 7.34 -2.56
C HIS A 151 7.61 7.11 -3.45
N ARG A 152 7.76 7.93 -4.50
CA ARG A 152 8.77 7.78 -5.55
C ARG A 152 10.20 8.18 -5.14
N SER A 153 10.40 8.80 -3.99
CA SER A 153 11.72 9.18 -3.48
C SER A 153 12.60 8.00 -3.05
N LEU A 154 12.02 6.81 -2.84
CA LEU A 154 12.74 5.57 -2.68
C LEU A 154 12.56 4.71 -3.93
N HIS A 155 13.67 4.18 -4.47
CA HIS A 155 13.63 3.24 -5.59
C HIS A 155 12.92 1.95 -5.17
N ARG A 156 12.10 1.39 -6.05
CA ARG A 156 11.44 0.10 -5.86
C ARG A 156 11.86 -0.82 -7.00
N ASP A 157 12.28 -2.03 -6.63
CA ASP A 157 12.64 -3.08 -7.59
C ASP A 157 11.39 -3.77 -8.11
N LEU A 158 10.33 -3.80 -7.29
CA LEU A 158 9.02 -4.33 -7.66
C LEU A 158 7.92 -3.44 -7.08
N ASP A 159 7.04 -2.91 -7.93
CA ASP A 159 5.82 -2.19 -7.55
C ASP A 159 4.60 -3.06 -7.83
N ILE A 160 3.84 -3.40 -6.79
CA ILE A 160 2.56 -4.12 -6.88
C ILE A 160 1.43 -3.15 -6.55
N VAL A 161 0.54 -2.93 -7.51
CA VAL A 161 -0.65 -2.09 -7.31
C VAL A 161 -1.88 -2.93 -7.06
N LEU A 162 -2.53 -2.66 -5.93
CA LEU A 162 -3.78 -3.30 -5.57
C LEU A 162 -4.96 -2.54 -6.20
N ILE A 163 -5.88 -3.31 -6.75
CA ILE A 163 -7.18 -2.84 -7.24
C ILE A 163 -8.26 -3.62 -6.52
N ASP A 164 -9.20 -2.91 -5.94
CA ASP A 164 -10.39 -3.53 -5.35
C ASP A 164 -11.31 -4.03 -6.47
N GLY A 165 -11.61 -5.31 -6.52
CA GLY A 165 -12.52 -5.88 -7.51
C GLY A 165 -13.96 -5.39 -7.40
N GLU A 166 -14.30 -4.72 -6.29
CA GLU A 166 -15.61 -4.07 -6.06
C GLU A 166 -15.64 -2.59 -6.47
N ASP A 167 -14.50 -2.02 -6.92
CA ASP A 167 -14.43 -0.61 -7.31
C ASP A 167 -15.45 -0.26 -8.41
N ASN A 168 -16.18 0.82 -8.18
CA ASN A 168 -17.09 1.37 -9.17
C ASN A 168 -16.34 2.35 -10.08
N LEU A 169 -16.33 2.09 -11.38
CA LEU A 169 -15.65 2.96 -12.37
C LEU A 169 -16.18 4.40 -12.39
N ASN A 170 -17.43 4.64 -11.99
CA ASN A 170 -17.97 6.00 -11.91
C ASN A 170 -17.25 6.86 -10.88
N ASP A 171 -16.66 6.23 -9.86
CA ASP A 171 -15.92 6.89 -8.79
C ASP A 171 -14.43 7.06 -9.13
N HIS A 172 -13.95 6.47 -10.25
CA HIS A 172 -12.59 6.57 -10.75
C HIS A 172 -12.28 7.94 -11.36
N LYS A 173 -12.52 8.98 -10.59
CA LYS A 173 -12.14 10.37 -10.85
C LYS A 173 -11.10 10.78 -9.82
N LEU A 174 -10.31 11.81 -10.13
CA LEU A 174 -9.27 12.29 -9.22
C LEU A 174 -9.85 12.97 -7.98
N LEU A 175 -9.12 12.89 -6.89
CA LEU A 175 -9.39 13.64 -5.67
C LEU A 175 -9.44 15.15 -5.95
N PRO A 176 -10.30 15.89 -5.27
CA PRO A 176 -11.33 15.45 -4.32
C PRO A 176 -12.66 15.07 -4.99
N TYR A 177 -12.75 15.06 -6.33
CA TYR A 177 -13.97 14.80 -7.10
C TYR A 177 -14.32 13.31 -7.17
N GLY A 178 -13.38 12.41 -6.94
CA GLY A 178 -13.52 10.96 -6.88
C GLY A 178 -12.53 10.32 -5.94
N ILE A 179 -12.19 9.04 -6.16
CA ILE A 179 -11.37 8.25 -5.25
C ILE A 179 -9.91 8.10 -5.70
N LEU A 180 -9.55 8.54 -6.91
CA LEU A 180 -8.20 8.33 -7.43
C LEU A 180 -7.20 9.32 -6.82
N ARG A 181 -6.11 8.80 -6.24
CA ARG A 181 -4.93 9.55 -5.78
C ARG A 181 -4.05 10.00 -6.94
N GLU A 182 -4.10 9.28 -8.08
CA GLU A 182 -3.36 9.53 -9.30
C GLU A 182 -4.20 9.12 -10.52
N PRO A 183 -3.95 9.67 -11.73
CA PRO A 183 -4.60 9.18 -12.94
C PRO A 183 -4.44 7.68 -13.12
N TRP A 184 -5.50 7.00 -13.58
CA TRP A 184 -5.52 5.55 -13.77
C TRP A 184 -4.32 5.02 -14.56
N ASN A 185 -3.93 5.73 -15.63
CA ASN A 185 -2.79 5.34 -16.45
C ASN A 185 -1.45 5.30 -15.72
N ASN A 186 -1.35 5.90 -14.52
CA ASN A 186 -0.15 5.84 -13.71
C ASN A 186 0.12 4.43 -13.14
N ILE A 187 -0.87 3.54 -13.18
CA ILE A 187 -0.68 2.11 -12.87
C ILE A 187 0.39 1.48 -13.77
N LYS A 188 0.55 1.97 -15.00
CA LYS A 188 1.60 1.50 -15.93
C LYS A 188 3.03 1.61 -15.39
N ARG A 189 3.25 2.34 -14.31
CA ARG A 189 4.55 2.38 -13.61
C ARG A 189 4.79 1.14 -12.75
N ALA A 190 3.72 0.42 -12.39
CA ALA A 190 3.82 -0.81 -11.61
C ALA A 190 4.41 -1.95 -12.45
N ASN A 191 4.84 -3.00 -11.76
CA ASN A 191 5.31 -4.24 -12.38
C ASN A 191 4.19 -5.29 -12.43
N ALA A 192 3.24 -5.22 -11.48
CA ALA A 192 2.12 -6.15 -11.41
C ALA A 192 0.88 -5.51 -10.78
N ILE A 193 -0.27 -6.07 -11.11
CA ILE A 193 -1.56 -5.72 -10.52
C ILE A 193 -2.04 -6.89 -9.67
N MET A 194 -2.50 -6.59 -8.45
CA MET A 194 -3.18 -7.56 -7.60
C MET A 194 -4.64 -7.12 -7.41
N VAL A 195 -5.57 -7.88 -7.97
CA VAL A 195 -7.00 -7.66 -7.75
C VAL A 195 -7.41 -8.35 -6.46
N THR A 196 -8.03 -7.60 -5.56
CA THR A 196 -8.35 -8.05 -4.21
C THR A 196 -9.86 -8.09 -3.97
N LYS A 197 -10.27 -8.67 -2.85
CA LYS A 197 -11.65 -8.86 -2.37
C LYS A 197 -12.48 -9.73 -3.28
N LYS A 198 -13.00 -9.24 -4.39
CA LYS A 198 -13.85 -9.98 -5.34
C LYS A 198 -13.29 -9.97 -6.76
N LYS A 199 -13.80 -10.84 -7.59
CA LYS A 199 -13.53 -10.78 -9.02
C LYS A 199 -14.06 -9.47 -9.61
N PRO A 200 -13.29 -8.79 -10.47
CA PRO A 200 -13.70 -7.55 -11.08
C PRO A 200 -14.87 -7.79 -12.04
N GLY A 201 -15.82 -6.86 -12.04
CA GLY A 201 -16.88 -6.83 -13.03
C GLY A 201 -16.31 -6.64 -14.46
N PRO A 202 -17.09 -6.93 -15.53
CA PRO A 202 -16.58 -6.95 -16.91
C PRO A 202 -15.89 -5.63 -17.34
N LEU A 203 -16.44 -4.49 -16.96
CA LEU A 203 -15.90 -3.18 -17.31
C LEU A 203 -14.57 -2.90 -16.59
N LEU A 204 -14.47 -3.21 -15.29
CA LEU A 204 -13.24 -3.04 -14.53
C LEU A 204 -12.17 -4.02 -15.02
N LYS A 205 -12.55 -5.26 -15.32
CA LYS A 205 -11.66 -6.27 -15.90
C LYS A 205 -11.06 -5.79 -17.21
N ARG A 206 -11.87 -5.33 -18.16
CA ARG A 206 -11.39 -4.78 -19.42
C ARG A 206 -10.42 -3.62 -19.20
N ARG A 207 -10.73 -2.71 -18.28
CA ARG A 207 -9.88 -1.56 -17.95
C ARG A 207 -8.54 -1.96 -17.34
N ILE A 208 -8.49 -3.05 -16.57
CA ILE A 208 -7.25 -3.64 -16.05
C ILE A 208 -6.44 -4.25 -17.19
N GLU A 209 -7.07 -5.01 -18.07
CA GLU A 209 -6.43 -5.64 -19.24
C GLU A 209 -5.80 -4.61 -20.18
N GLU A 210 -6.41 -3.43 -20.36
CA GLU A 210 -5.87 -2.30 -21.15
C GLU A 210 -4.55 -1.74 -20.59
N ILE A 211 -4.22 -2.01 -19.32
CA ILE A 211 -2.93 -1.62 -18.72
C ILE A 211 -1.80 -2.53 -19.23
N SER A 212 -2.10 -3.76 -19.64
CA SER A 212 -1.14 -4.75 -20.18
C SER A 212 -0.03 -5.13 -19.19
N LEU A 213 -0.32 -5.16 -17.89
CA LEU A 213 0.57 -5.65 -16.84
C LEU A 213 0.14 -7.06 -16.38
N PRO A 214 1.08 -7.88 -15.87
CA PRO A 214 0.74 -9.12 -15.18
C PRO A 214 -0.28 -8.83 -14.07
N SER A 215 -1.36 -9.59 -14.01
CA SER A 215 -2.41 -9.43 -13.01
C SER A 215 -2.71 -10.74 -12.31
N ILE A 216 -2.88 -10.67 -10.99
CA ILE A 216 -3.23 -11.81 -10.12
C ILE A 216 -4.52 -11.48 -9.40
N GLU A 217 -5.51 -12.35 -9.49
CA GLU A 217 -6.73 -12.27 -8.69
C GLU A 217 -6.51 -12.98 -7.35
N THR A 218 -6.77 -12.29 -6.25
CA THR A 218 -6.68 -12.84 -4.90
C THR A 218 -8.02 -12.72 -4.18
N ARG A 219 -8.29 -13.65 -3.27
CA ARG A 219 -9.45 -13.60 -2.39
C ARG A 219 -8.97 -13.64 -0.94
N PHE A 220 -9.48 -12.76 -0.13
CA PHE A 220 -9.33 -12.84 1.31
C PHE A 220 -10.49 -13.66 1.87
N SER A 221 -10.17 -14.81 2.45
CA SER A 221 -11.15 -15.60 3.20
C SER A 221 -10.98 -15.29 4.68
N PRO A 222 -11.95 -14.65 5.34
CA PRO A 222 -11.89 -14.45 6.77
C PRO A 222 -11.93 -15.80 7.47
N VAL A 223 -10.94 -16.09 8.31
CA VAL A 223 -10.94 -17.25 9.19
C VAL A 223 -11.29 -16.78 10.59
N LEU A 224 -12.49 -17.06 11.04
CA LEU A 224 -12.89 -16.83 12.43
C LEU A 224 -12.20 -17.88 13.30
N ARG A 225 -11.29 -17.44 14.19
CA ARG A 225 -10.71 -18.27 15.24
C ARG A 225 -11.33 -17.85 16.55
N TYR A 226 -12.14 -18.70 17.13
CA TYR A 226 -12.57 -18.55 18.51
C TYR A 226 -11.43 -19.07 19.41
N SER A 227 -10.90 -18.23 20.26
CA SER A 227 -9.95 -18.64 21.31
C SER A 227 -10.70 -19.07 22.56
N ASP A 228 -11.49 -20.12 22.45
CA ASP A 228 -11.90 -20.85 23.65
C ASP A 228 -10.84 -21.88 24.00
N LYS A 229 -10.37 -21.84 25.21
CA LYS A 229 -9.26 -22.67 25.72
C LYS A 229 -9.47 -24.18 25.62
N ASN A 230 -10.58 -24.67 25.08
CA ASN A 230 -10.95 -26.09 25.09
C ASN A 230 -11.68 -26.63 23.86
N THR A 231 -11.66 -25.99 22.69
CA THR A 231 -12.33 -26.58 21.51
C THR A 231 -11.48 -26.47 20.24
N GLU A 232 -11.13 -27.62 19.67
CA GLU A 232 -10.56 -27.69 18.32
C GLU A 232 -11.55 -27.11 17.29
N VAL A 233 -11.10 -26.15 16.50
CA VAL A 233 -11.91 -25.46 15.51
C VAL A 233 -12.09 -26.35 14.30
N LYS A 234 -13.31 -26.81 14.02
CA LYS A 234 -13.69 -27.38 12.75
C LYS A 234 -13.62 -26.29 11.67
N LYS A 235 -12.92 -26.59 10.57
CA LYS A 235 -12.94 -25.76 9.34
C LYS A 235 -14.37 -25.72 8.80
N VAL A 236 -14.91 -24.53 8.60
CA VAL A 236 -16.07 -24.27 7.79
C VAL A 236 -15.63 -23.72 6.44
#